data_dff6a4905053e19029c6d56810c7fef2
#
_entry.id   dff6a4905053e19029c6d56810c7fef2
#
_cell.length_a   1.000
_cell.length_b   1.000
_cell.length_c   1.000
_cell.angle_alpha   90.00
_cell.angle_beta   90.00
_cell.angle_gamma   90.00
#
_symmetry.space_group_name_H-M   'P 1'
#
loop_
_entity.id
_entity.type
_entity.pdbx_description
1 polymer ?
#
loop_
_entity_poly.entity_id
_entity_poly.type
_entity_poly.pdbx_seq_one_letter_code
_entity_poly.pdbx_strand_id
1 'polypeptide(L)' 'MEENKINTVTVRWFDGYMEIFKATEVRFGNAYLWMRLEDGNNRHIPLTQVRWFGLSVESHQVNGM' A
#
# COMPACT_ATOMS: atom_id res chain seq x y z
N MET A 1 8.12 -15.95 -16.05
CA MET A 1 7.26 -15.08 -15.86
C MET A 1 7.12 -14.57 -14.56
N GLU A 2 6.72 -13.40 -14.37
CA GLU A 2 6.66 -12.93 -13.11
C GLU A 2 5.33 -12.91 -12.60
N GLU A 3 5.19 -12.94 -11.33
CA GLU A 3 4.00 -12.85 -10.68
C GLU A 3 3.59 -11.49 -10.52
N ASN A 4 2.38 -11.12 -10.70
CA ASN A 4 1.86 -9.82 -10.39
C ASN A 4 1.44 -9.79 -8.98
N LYS A 5 2.11 -9.02 -8.18
CA LYS A 5 1.80 -8.88 -6.80
C LYS A 5 1.26 -7.52 -6.54
N ILE A 6 0.10 -7.45 -5.93
CA ILE A 6 -0.52 -6.19 -5.58
C ILE A 6 -0.56 -6.09 -4.07
N ASN A 7 -0.06 -5.01 -3.57
CA ASN A 7 -0.08 -4.73 -2.14
C ASN A 7 -1.32 -3.90 -1.85
N THR A 8 -2.13 -4.37 -0.93
CA THR A 8 -3.26 -3.58 -0.47
C THR A 8 -2.82 -2.88 0.80
N VAL A 9 -2.79 -1.57 0.77
CA VAL A 9 -2.34 -0.76 1.88
C VAL A 9 -3.54 -0.05 2.46
N THR A 10 -3.82 -0.30 3.74
CA THR A 10 -4.91 0.37 4.43
C THR A 10 -4.30 1.36 5.38
N VAL A 11 -4.71 2.60 5.30
CA VAL A 11 -4.19 3.67 6.14
C VAL A 11 -5.32 4.24 6.96
N ARG A 12 -5.16 4.26 8.27
CA ARG A 12 -6.09 4.92 9.16
C ARG A 12 -5.42 6.21 9.62
N TRP A 13 -5.99 7.33 9.22
CA TRP A 13 -5.46 8.63 9.56
C TRP A 13 -5.85 8.99 10.99
N PHE A 14 -5.15 9.95 11.57
CA PHE A 14 -5.44 10.34 12.94
C PHE A 14 -6.85 10.87 13.13
N ASP A 15 -7.45 11.45 12.13
CA ASP A 15 -8.81 11.95 12.24
C ASP A 15 -9.85 10.83 12.08
N GLY A 16 -9.40 9.61 11.92
CA GLY A 16 -10.31 8.47 11.78
C GLY A 16 -10.66 8.09 10.36
N TYR A 17 -10.24 8.89 9.40
CA TYR A 17 -10.50 8.58 8.00
C TYR A 17 -9.69 7.37 7.57
N MET A 18 -10.26 6.52 6.76
CA MET A 18 -9.55 5.34 6.31
C MET A 18 -9.45 5.36 4.80
N GLU A 19 -8.29 5.06 4.29
CA GLU A 19 -8.07 4.95 2.86
C GLU A 19 -7.45 3.62 2.54
N ILE A 20 -7.81 3.07 1.39
CA ILE A 20 -7.25 1.82 0.92
C ILE A 20 -6.61 2.06 -0.43
N PHE A 21 -5.37 1.64 -0.58
CA PHE A 21 -4.62 1.81 -1.80
C PHE A 21 -4.22 0.48 -2.37
N LYS A 22 -4.18 0.39 -3.68
CA LYS A 22 -3.61 -0.77 -4.36
C LYS A 22 -2.29 -0.33 -4.96
N ALA A 23 -1.22 -0.92 -4.51
CA ALA A 23 0.12 -0.47 -4.87
C ALA A 23 0.95 -1.60 -5.44
N THR A 24 1.76 -1.29 -6.42
CA THR A 24 2.67 -2.26 -6.99
C THR A 24 3.98 -2.28 -6.22
N GLU A 25 4.27 -1.23 -5.49
CA GLU A 25 5.50 -1.14 -4.71
C GLU A 25 5.25 -0.30 -3.47
N VAL A 26 5.82 -0.72 -2.36
CA VAL A 26 5.68 -0.01 -1.09
C VAL A 26 7.04 0.06 -0.44
N ARG A 27 7.43 1.22 0.05
CA ARG A 27 8.69 1.40 0.74
C ARG A 27 8.48 2.21 1.99
N PHE A 28 9.16 1.84 3.05
CA PHE A 28 9.07 2.54 4.32
C PHE A 28 10.30 3.38 4.53
N GLY A 29 10.11 4.64 4.83
CA GLY A 29 11.20 5.51 5.22
C GLY A 29 11.08 5.87 6.69
N ASN A 30 11.91 6.76 7.13
CA ASN A 30 11.89 7.21 8.52
C ASN A 30 10.67 8.04 8.82
N ALA A 31 10.21 8.81 7.89
CA ALA A 31 9.12 9.73 8.13
C ALA A 31 7.94 9.52 7.21
N TYR A 32 8.12 8.77 6.17
CA TYR A 32 7.09 8.60 5.15
C TYR A 32 6.93 7.17 4.75
N LEU A 33 5.71 6.83 4.39
CA LEU A 33 5.42 5.62 3.68
C LEU A 33 5.26 6.02 2.21
N TRP A 34 6.04 5.44 1.34
CA TRP A 34 5.95 5.72 -0.09
C TRP A 34 5.37 4.53 -0.81
N MET A 35 4.52 4.80 -1.76
CA MET A 35 4.00 3.72 -2.58
C MET A 35 3.82 4.16 -4.00
N ARG A 36 3.94 3.22 -4.92
CA ARG A 36 3.59 3.42 -6.31
C ARG A 36 2.28 2.73 -6.54
N LEU A 37 1.29 3.46 -6.99
CA LEU A 37 -0.04 2.93 -7.17
C LEU A 37 -0.16 2.21 -8.51
N GLU A 38 -1.19 1.45 -8.65
CA GLU A 38 -1.40 0.69 -9.87
C GLU A 38 -1.48 1.56 -11.11
N ASP A 39 -1.94 2.77 -10.99
CA ASP A 39 -2.05 3.69 -12.13
C ASP A 39 -0.75 4.40 -12.44
N GLY A 40 0.33 4.07 -11.73
CA GLY A 40 1.63 4.68 -11.96
C GLY A 40 1.91 5.90 -11.12
N ASN A 41 0.95 6.39 -10.38
CA ASN A 41 1.17 7.56 -9.53
C ASN A 41 1.88 7.17 -8.25
N ASN A 42 2.55 8.11 -7.67
CA ASN A 42 3.23 7.91 -6.39
C ASN A 42 2.48 8.59 -5.28
N ARG A 43 2.53 8.02 -4.09
CA ARG A 43 1.96 8.66 -2.91
C ARG A 43 2.98 8.62 -1.80
N HIS A 44 3.11 9.74 -1.10
CA HIS A 44 3.95 9.82 0.09
C HIS A 44 3.01 10.10 1.24
N ILE A 45 3.04 9.27 2.25
CA ILE A 45 2.15 9.43 3.38
C ILE A 45 2.98 9.71 4.61
N PRO A 46 2.83 10.90 5.21
CA PRO A 46 3.62 11.23 6.39
C PRO A 46 3.18 10.39 7.57
N LEU A 47 4.10 9.68 8.17
CA LEU A 47 3.76 8.74 9.23
C LEU A 47 3.24 9.43 10.47
N THR A 48 3.56 10.70 10.63
CA THR A 48 3.06 11.46 11.78
C THR A 48 1.56 11.71 11.72
N GLN A 49 0.94 11.53 10.55
CA GLN A 49 -0.48 11.75 10.39
C GLN A 49 -1.28 10.45 10.42
N VAL A 50 -0.61 9.34 10.62
CA VAL A 50 -1.23 8.04 10.50
C VAL A 50 -1.35 7.39 11.85
N ARG A 51 -2.55 6.92 12.20
CA ARG A 51 -2.74 6.20 13.42
C ARG A 51 -2.20 4.77 13.30
N TRP A 52 -2.48 4.11 12.19
CA TRP A 52 -1.91 2.80 11.88
C TRP A 52 -2.09 2.54 10.40
N PHE A 53 -1.32 1.59 9.91
CA PHE A 53 -1.54 1.12 8.56
C PHE A 53 -1.39 -0.38 8.53
N GLY A 54 -2.04 -1.00 7.58
CA GLY A 54 -1.94 -2.43 7.37
C GLY A 54 -1.53 -2.71 5.96
N LEU A 55 -0.83 -3.81 5.79
CA LEU A 55 -0.34 -4.20 4.48
C LEU A 55 -0.68 -5.66 4.24
N SER A 56 -1.31 -5.96 3.14
CA SER A 56 -1.46 -7.34 2.72
C SER A 56 -1.05 -7.46 1.27
N VAL A 57 -0.49 -8.59 0.91
CA VAL A 57 0.00 -8.83 -0.42
C VAL A 57 -0.88 -9.86 -1.08
N GLU A 58 -1.39 -9.50 -2.25
CA GLU A 58 -2.19 -10.42 -3.00
C GLU A 58 -1.43 -10.84 -4.21
N SER A 59 -1.25 -12.14 -4.42
CA SER A 59 -0.61 -12.61 -5.55
C SER A 59 -1.67 -13.14 -6.48
N HIS A 60 -1.59 -12.84 -7.71
CA HIS A 60 -2.44 -13.34 -8.64
C HIS A 60 -1.98 -14.64 -9.10
N GLN A 61 -2.24 -15.69 -8.38
CA GLN A 61 -1.88 -16.92 -8.64
C GLN A 61 -2.91 -17.55 -9.28
N VAL A 62 -2.69 -18.03 -10.13
CA VAL A 62 -3.67 -18.63 -10.65
C VAL A 62 -3.96 -19.88 -10.19
N ASN A 63 -4.33 -20.15 -9.82
CA ASN A 63 -4.51 -21.08 -9.49
C ASN A 63 -5.01 -21.88 -9.55
N GLY A 64 -4.81 -21.87 -9.37
CA GLY A 64 -5.08 -22.39 -9.39
C GLY A 64 -5.46 -22.97 -8.99
N MET A 65 -5.41 -22.99 -8.82
CA MET A 65 -5.54 -23.37 -8.60
C MET A 65 -5.67 -23.69 -8.64
#